data_35b55c8e41ed7f811e2ee4c572b724c5
#
_entry.id   35b55c8e41ed7f811e2ee4c572b724c5
#
_cell.length_a   1.000
_cell.length_b   1.000
_cell.length_c   1.000
_cell.angle_alpha   90.00
_cell.angle_beta   90.00
_cell.angle_gamma   90.00
#
_symmetry.space_group_name_H-M   'P 1'
#
loop_
_entity.id
_entity.type
_entity.pdbx_description
1 polymer ?
#
loop_
_entity_poly.entity_id
_entity_poly.type
_entity_poly.pdbx_seq_one_letter_code
_entity_poly.pdbx_strand_id
1 'polypeptide(L)'
;NPACRVIFISDKYRQVQEAFQVHALEYLLKPIDTNKFKDVMNYALDWYRSQNIKFVVPIRDIARKRVFSVDEIKYVETYYNDLEIVTVNEEHFMTHVKNRYKLRPALRARWFIQVNQSVLVNMKCLDFLTDRNAILKTREVFSTSKGMLIQNHLEFEEFLRKQRK
;
A
#
# COMPACT_ATOMS: atom_id res chain seq x y z
N ASN A 1 5.99 5.41 -18.45
CA ASN A 1 4.87 4.99 -17.65
C ASN A 1 5.37 4.67 -16.24
N PRO A 2 5.00 5.43 -15.20
CA PRO A 2 5.50 5.24 -13.83
C PRO A 2 5.12 3.89 -13.22
N ALA A 3 4.16 3.17 -13.81
CA ALA A 3 3.74 1.84 -13.40
C ALA A 3 4.50 0.70 -14.08
N CYS A 4 5.45 1.00 -14.99
CA CYS A 4 6.24 -0.02 -15.66
C CYS A 4 7.52 -0.30 -14.84
N ARG A 5 7.77 -1.57 -14.55
CA ARG A 5 9.04 -2.04 -13.98
C ARG A 5 9.79 -2.84 -15.04
N VAL A 6 11.08 -2.59 -15.13
CA VAL A 6 11.95 -3.17 -16.17
C VAL A 6 12.90 -4.18 -15.52
N ILE A 7 13.01 -5.35 -16.12
CA ILE A 7 14.05 -6.33 -15.81
C ILE A 7 14.95 -6.43 -17.03
N PHE A 8 16.23 -6.14 -16.86
CA PHE A 8 17.21 -6.30 -17.93
C PHE A 8 17.76 -7.71 -17.93
N ILE A 9 17.94 -8.28 -19.12
CA ILE A 9 18.59 -9.56 -19.34
C ILE A 9 19.68 -9.36 -20.39
N SER A 10 20.94 -9.51 -20.01
CA SER A 10 22.07 -9.23 -20.90
C SER A 10 23.28 -10.12 -20.59
N ASP A 11 24.17 -10.25 -21.55
CA ASP A 11 25.51 -10.83 -21.40
C ASP A 11 26.58 -9.80 -20.96
N LYS A 12 26.20 -8.50 -20.90
CA LYS A 12 27.14 -7.39 -20.66
C LYS A 12 27.10 -6.90 -19.23
N TYR A 13 28.09 -7.25 -18.44
CA TYR A 13 28.22 -6.80 -17.04
C TYR A 13 28.33 -5.26 -16.91
N ARG A 14 28.94 -4.59 -17.87
CA ARG A 14 29.18 -3.12 -17.80
C ARG A 14 27.91 -2.27 -17.81
N GLN A 15 26.79 -2.81 -18.27
CA GLN A 15 25.50 -2.10 -18.36
C GLN A 15 24.67 -2.17 -17.06
N VAL A 16 25.16 -2.86 -16.03
CA VAL A 16 24.48 -2.93 -14.73
C VAL A 16 24.26 -1.55 -14.12
N GLN A 17 25.26 -0.65 -14.24
CA GLN A 17 25.17 0.71 -13.70
C GLN A 17 24.08 1.54 -14.40
N GLU A 18 23.95 1.39 -15.72
CA GLU A 18 22.90 2.06 -16.50
C GLU A 18 21.50 1.57 -16.11
N ALA A 19 21.36 0.28 -15.82
CA ALA A 19 20.10 -0.29 -15.33
C ALA A 19 19.68 0.31 -13.97
N PHE A 20 20.63 0.60 -13.10
CA PHE A 20 20.34 1.31 -11.83
C PHE A 20 19.86 2.73 -12.06
N GLN A 21 20.40 3.48 -13.03
CA GLN A 21 19.98 4.84 -13.32
C GLN A 21 18.53 4.94 -13.80
N VAL A 22 18.03 3.91 -14.48
CA VAL A 22 16.63 3.85 -14.94
C VAL A 22 15.69 3.14 -13.95
N HIS A 23 16.17 2.93 -12.72
CA HIS A 23 15.41 2.25 -11.66
C HIS A 23 14.84 0.89 -12.08
N ALA A 24 15.67 0.09 -12.77
CA ALA A 24 15.31 -1.27 -13.11
C ALA A 24 14.98 -2.10 -11.85
N LEU A 25 14.03 -2.99 -11.97
CA LEU A 25 13.66 -3.91 -10.89
C LEU A 25 14.80 -4.86 -10.57
N GLU A 26 15.44 -5.37 -11.61
CA GLU A 26 16.59 -6.27 -11.51
C GLU A 26 17.37 -6.31 -12.82
N TYR A 27 18.63 -6.77 -12.75
CA TYR A 27 19.49 -7.05 -13.88
C TYR A 27 19.97 -8.50 -13.84
N LEU A 28 19.61 -9.29 -14.85
CA LEU A 28 19.99 -10.68 -14.96
C LEU A 28 21.08 -10.88 -16.01
N LEU A 29 22.22 -11.44 -15.61
CA LEU A 29 23.31 -11.80 -16.50
C LEU A 29 23.05 -13.16 -17.15
N LYS A 30 23.39 -13.29 -18.42
CA LYS A 30 23.46 -14.59 -19.11
C LYS A 30 24.78 -15.28 -18.80
N PRO A 31 24.81 -16.62 -18.60
CA PRO A 31 23.65 -17.53 -18.59
C PRO A 31 22.77 -17.29 -17.37
N ILE A 32 21.44 -17.34 -17.59
CA ILE A 32 20.49 -17.02 -16.53
C ILE A 32 20.39 -18.18 -15.55
N ASP A 33 20.64 -17.89 -14.28
CA ASP A 33 20.34 -18.80 -13.18
C ASP A 33 18.81 -18.93 -13.04
N THR A 34 18.30 -20.15 -13.16
CA THR A 34 16.87 -20.45 -13.12
C THR A 34 16.24 -20.11 -11.77
N ASN A 35 16.98 -20.27 -10.67
CA ASN A 35 16.46 -19.95 -9.34
C ASN A 35 16.37 -18.44 -9.17
N LYS A 36 17.46 -17.72 -9.51
CA LYS A 36 17.45 -16.25 -9.50
C LYS A 36 16.34 -15.68 -10.39
N PHE A 37 16.13 -16.24 -11.57
CA PHE A 37 15.03 -15.82 -12.45
C PHE A 37 13.66 -16.02 -11.80
N LYS A 38 13.41 -17.17 -11.17
CA LYS A 38 12.17 -17.44 -10.45
C LYS A 38 11.94 -16.44 -9.32
N ASP A 39 12.97 -16.13 -8.53
CA ASP A 39 12.88 -15.19 -7.42
C ASP A 39 12.53 -13.78 -7.90
N VAL A 40 13.19 -13.32 -8.96
CA VAL A 40 12.93 -12.01 -9.59
C VAL A 40 11.52 -11.95 -10.17
N MET A 41 11.05 -13.01 -10.83
CA MET A 41 9.70 -13.07 -11.38
C MET A 41 8.65 -13.12 -10.28
N ASN A 42 8.86 -13.88 -9.21
CA ASN A 42 7.97 -13.89 -8.06
C ASN A 42 7.87 -12.49 -7.43
N TYR A 43 9.01 -11.83 -7.22
CA TYR A 43 9.04 -10.45 -6.72
C TYR A 43 8.29 -9.48 -7.63
N ALA A 44 8.50 -9.55 -8.95
CA ALA A 44 7.81 -8.73 -9.93
C ALA A 44 6.29 -8.98 -9.93
N LEU A 45 5.86 -10.25 -9.84
CA LEU A 45 4.46 -10.63 -9.75
C LEU A 45 3.81 -10.15 -8.46
N ASP A 46 4.50 -10.27 -7.33
CA ASP A 46 3.99 -9.80 -6.04
C ASP A 46 3.88 -8.28 -6.02
N TRP A 47 4.87 -7.58 -6.59
CA TRP A 47 4.77 -6.14 -6.80
C TRP A 47 3.58 -5.76 -7.70
N TYR A 48 3.41 -6.43 -8.86
CA TYR A 48 2.28 -6.18 -9.76
C TYR A 48 0.93 -6.46 -9.10
N ARG A 49 0.80 -7.59 -8.42
CA ARG A 49 -0.40 -7.93 -7.63
C ARG A 49 -0.67 -6.90 -6.56
N SER A 50 0.39 -6.37 -5.94
CA SER A 50 0.26 -5.35 -4.91
C SER A 50 -0.32 -4.04 -5.44
N GLN A 51 -0.02 -3.67 -6.66
CA GLN A 51 -0.55 -2.46 -7.30
C GLN A 51 -2.01 -2.62 -7.78
N ASN A 52 -2.43 -3.86 -8.07
CA ASN A 52 -3.71 -4.16 -8.71
C ASN A 52 -4.73 -4.83 -7.77
N ILE A 53 -4.51 -4.77 -6.45
CA ILE A 53 -5.51 -5.33 -5.54
C ILE A 53 -6.76 -4.47 -5.57
N LYS A 54 -7.84 -5.16 -5.92
CA LYS A 54 -9.18 -4.60 -5.92
C LYS A 54 -10.01 -5.24 -4.82
N PHE A 55 -10.70 -4.41 -4.06
CA PHE A 55 -11.65 -4.84 -3.05
C PHE A 55 -13.06 -4.66 -3.57
N VAL A 56 -13.85 -5.72 -3.54
CA VAL A 56 -15.27 -5.65 -3.83
C VAL A 56 -16.02 -5.49 -2.52
N VAL A 57 -16.59 -4.33 -2.30
CA VAL A 57 -17.30 -3.98 -1.07
C VAL A 57 -18.76 -3.68 -1.39
N PRO A 58 -19.73 -4.32 -0.72
CA PRO A 58 -21.13 -3.92 -0.82
C PRO A 58 -21.30 -2.56 -0.12
N ILE A 59 -21.87 -1.60 -0.83
CA ILE A 59 -22.16 -0.26 -0.31
C ILE A 59 -23.59 -0.20 0.18
N ARG A 60 -23.79 0.35 1.38
CA ARG A 60 -25.07 0.32 2.10
C ARG A 60 -26.16 1.09 1.37
N ASP A 61 -25.83 2.29 0.89
CA ASP A 61 -26.82 3.24 0.42
C ASP A 61 -27.27 3.04 -1.05
N ILE A 62 -26.55 2.21 -1.80
CA ILE A 62 -26.80 2.06 -3.24
C ILE A 62 -27.19 0.64 -3.66
N ALA A 63 -27.35 -0.30 -2.75
CA ALA A 63 -27.61 -1.72 -3.03
C ALA A 63 -26.66 -2.34 -4.11
N ARG A 64 -25.49 -1.70 -4.32
CA ARG A 64 -24.49 -2.09 -5.32
C ARG A 64 -23.17 -2.43 -4.64
N LYS A 65 -22.40 -3.30 -5.29
CA LYS A 65 -21.00 -3.53 -4.93
C LYS A 65 -20.14 -2.52 -5.66
N ARG A 66 -19.21 -1.86 -4.94
CA ARG A 66 -18.15 -1.06 -5.55
C ARG A 66 -16.82 -1.81 -5.47
N VAL A 67 -16.02 -1.63 -6.48
CA VAL A 67 -14.66 -2.17 -6.56
C VAL A 67 -13.70 -1.03 -6.25
N PHE A 68 -12.90 -1.17 -5.20
CA PHE A 68 -11.86 -0.21 -4.83
C PHE A 68 -10.49 -0.79 -5.15
N SER A 69 -9.60 0.01 -5.72
CA SER A 69 -8.17 -0.29 -5.70
C SER A 69 -7.57 0.15 -4.35
N VAL A 70 -6.47 -0.47 -3.95
CA VAL A 70 -5.76 -0.06 -2.71
C VAL A 70 -5.34 1.40 -2.76
N ASP A 71 -4.85 1.86 -3.93
CA ASP A 71 -4.36 3.23 -4.11
C ASP A 71 -5.47 4.28 -4.10
N GLU A 72 -6.71 3.86 -4.35
CA GLU A 72 -7.89 4.72 -4.29
C GLU A 72 -8.34 5.01 -2.85
N ILE A 73 -8.03 4.12 -1.89
CA ILE A 73 -8.46 4.25 -0.50
C ILE A 73 -7.46 5.13 0.26
N LYS A 74 -7.96 6.24 0.83
CA LYS A 74 -7.19 7.15 1.68
C LYS A 74 -7.11 6.63 3.11
N TYR A 75 -8.25 6.34 3.71
CA TYR A 75 -8.35 5.68 5.02
C TYR A 75 -9.67 4.92 5.17
N VAL A 76 -9.74 4.11 6.22
CA VAL A 76 -10.95 3.38 6.59
C VAL A 76 -11.20 3.62 8.07
N GLU A 77 -12.41 4.02 8.42
CA GLU A 77 -12.81 4.29 9.80
C GLU A 77 -14.01 3.44 10.21
N THR A 78 -14.01 2.99 11.46
CA THR A 78 -15.09 2.17 12.02
C THR A 78 -15.96 3.00 12.95
N TYR A 79 -17.25 3.04 12.67
CA TYR A 79 -18.27 3.67 13.48
C TYR A 79 -19.31 2.64 13.92
N TYR A 80 -19.31 2.22 15.16
CA TYR A 80 -20.25 1.22 15.70
C TYR A 80 -20.36 -0.03 14.81
N ASN A 81 -21.45 -0.16 14.06
CA ASN A 81 -21.74 -1.26 13.16
C ASN A 81 -21.40 -0.99 11.69
N ASP A 82 -20.88 0.16 11.40
CA ASP A 82 -20.55 0.60 10.06
C ASP A 82 -19.03 0.79 9.87
N LEU A 83 -18.60 0.66 8.65
CA LEU A 83 -17.26 0.93 8.19
C LEU A 83 -17.33 1.97 7.09
N GLU A 84 -16.69 3.10 7.31
CA GLU A 84 -16.53 4.13 6.31
C GLU A 84 -15.24 3.91 5.53
N ILE A 85 -15.32 4.00 4.20
CA ILE A 85 -14.18 3.98 3.28
C ILE A 85 -14.11 5.35 2.66
N VAL A 86 -13.01 6.07 2.90
CA VAL A 86 -12.77 7.38 2.31
C VAL A 86 -11.70 7.25 1.23
N THR A 87 -11.99 7.78 0.05
CA THR A 87 -11.09 7.72 -1.10
C THR A 87 -10.16 8.94 -1.15
N VAL A 88 -9.12 8.86 -1.98
CA VAL A 88 -8.20 9.98 -2.24
C VAL A 88 -8.90 11.16 -2.94
N ASN A 89 -10.07 10.92 -3.55
CA ASN A 89 -10.91 11.94 -4.18
C ASN A 89 -11.97 12.50 -3.23
N GLU A 90 -11.84 12.28 -1.92
CA GLU A 90 -12.77 12.74 -0.88
C GLU A 90 -14.20 12.17 -1.02
N GLU A 91 -14.36 11.02 -1.67
CA GLU A 91 -15.63 10.33 -1.71
C GLU A 91 -15.77 9.39 -0.50
N HIS A 92 -16.94 9.36 0.11
CA HIS A 92 -17.26 8.59 1.31
C HIS A 92 -18.21 7.45 0.99
N PHE A 93 -17.88 6.25 1.44
CA PHE A 93 -18.67 5.04 1.20
C PHE A 93 -18.90 4.28 2.49
N MET A 94 -20.16 4.10 2.85
CA MET A 94 -20.54 3.32 4.03
C MET A 94 -20.78 1.85 3.68
N THR A 95 -20.21 0.96 4.47
CA THR A 95 -20.46 -0.49 4.40
C THR A 95 -20.61 -1.08 5.78
N HIS A 96 -21.15 -2.32 5.85
CA HIS A 96 -21.33 -2.97 7.14
C HIS A 96 -19.98 -3.36 7.76
N VAL A 97 -19.83 -3.14 9.08
CA VAL A 97 -18.60 -3.41 9.85
C VAL A 97 -18.08 -4.85 9.71
N LYS A 98 -18.92 -5.82 9.42
CA LYS A 98 -18.49 -7.20 9.12
C LYS A 98 -17.44 -7.29 7.99
N ASN A 99 -17.44 -6.33 7.07
CA ASN A 99 -16.44 -6.24 6.01
C ASN A 99 -15.06 -5.81 6.52
N ARG A 100 -14.98 -5.25 7.74
CA ARG A 100 -13.73 -4.93 8.43
C ARG A 100 -12.80 -6.14 8.55
N TYR A 101 -13.35 -7.30 8.90
CA TYR A 101 -12.55 -8.52 9.07
C TYR A 101 -11.92 -9.01 7.76
N LYS A 102 -12.52 -8.70 6.62
CA LYS A 102 -11.99 -9.02 5.29
C LYS A 102 -11.04 -7.93 4.78
N LEU A 103 -11.39 -6.67 4.98
CA LEU A 103 -10.63 -5.52 4.47
C LEU A 103 -9.36 -5.25 5.28
N ARG A 104 -9.44 -5.21 6.60
CA ARG A 104 -8.30 -4.83 7.46
C ARG A 104 -7.04 -5.66 7.25
N PRO A 105 -7.07 -7.01 7.27
CA PRO A 105 -5.85 -7.79 7.06
C PRO A 105 -5.24 -7.54 5.69
N ALA A 106 -6.08 -7.42 4.66
CA ALA A 106 -5.64 -7.18 3.29
C ALA A 106 -5.04 -5.76 3.11
N LEU A 107 -5.60 -4.74 3.73
CA LEU A 107 -5.07 -3.38 3.71
C LEU A 107 -3.76 -3.26 4.50
N ARG A 108 -3.67 -3.89 5.70
CA ARG A 108 -2.44 -3.88 6.50
C ARG A 108 -1.26 -4.52 5.77
N ALA A 109 -1.50 -5.55 4.99
CA ALA A 109 -0.47 -6.15 4.14
C ALA A 109 0.00 -5.21 2.99
N ARG A 110 -0.56 -3.99 2.86
CA ARG A 110 -0.46 -3.14 1.67
C ARG A 110 -0.23 -1.66 1.96
N TRP A 111 0.64 -1.33 2.86
CA TRP A 111 0.97 0.07 3.19
C TRP A 111 -0.13 0.82 3.96
N PHE A 112 -0.98 0.10 4.68
CA PHE A 112 -1.90 0.71 5.63
C PHE A 112 -1.43 0.45 7.06
N ILE A 113 -1.40 1.50 7.86
CA ILE A 113 -1.13 1.41 9.30
C ILE A 113 -2.39 1.67 10.11
N GLN A 114 -2.50 0.99 11.23
CA GLN A 114 -3.58 1.22 12.17
C GLN A 114 -3.15 2.29 13.18
N VAL A 115 -3.69 3.50 13.08
CA VAL A 115 -3.31 4.61 13.96
C VAL A 115 -4.02 4.56 15.31
N ASN A 116 -5.25 4.03 15.35
CA ASN A 116 -5.99 3.75 16.58
C ASN A 116 -6.96 2.57 16.38
N GLN A 117 -7.82 2.27 17.37
CA GLN A 117 -8.73 1.13 17.30
C GLN A 117 -9.71 1.18 16.12
N SER A 118 -10.08 2.39 15.69
CA SER A 118 -11.10 2.61 14.66
C SER A 118 -10.52 2.88 13.29
N VAL A 119 -9.33 3.52 13.19
CA VAL A 119 -8.82 4.08 11.95
C VAL A 119 -7.61 3.31 11.41
N LEU A 120 -7.66 3.04 10.12
CA LEU A 120 -6.59 2.45 9.31
C LEU A 120 -6.29 3.41 8.15
N VAL A 121 -5.05 3.91 8.07
CA VAL A 121 -4.63 4.95 7.13
C VAL A 121 -3.67 4.39 6.08
N ASN A 122 -3.83 4.81 4.83
CA ASN A 122 -2.87 4.55 3.77
C ASN A 122 -1.61 5.40 3.97
N MET A 123 -0.46 4.77 4.13
CA MET A 123 0.83 5.46 4.34
C MET A 123 1.20 6.40 3.19
N LYS A 124 0.72 6.15 1.97
CA LYS A 124 0.90 7.07 0.82
C LYS A 124 0.21 8.42 1.03
N CYS A 125 -0.86 8.43 1.82
CA CYS A 125 -1.62 9.64 2.15
C CYS A 125 -1.15 10.31 3.43
N LEU A 126 -0.28 9.66 4.21
CA LEU A 126 0.26 10.19 5.46
C LEU A 126 1.34 11.24 5.15
N ASP A 127 1.27 12.38 5.83
CA ASP A 127 2.27 13.45 5.79
C ASP A 127 3.21 13.31 7.00
N PHE A 128 2.65 13.33 8.20
CA PHE A 128 3.40 13.19 9.43
C PHE A 128 2.77 12.15 10.37
N LEU A 129 3.63 11.45 11.09
CA LEU A 129 3.27 10.61 12.22
C LEU A 129 4.02 11.12 13.46
N THR A 130 3.26 11.52 14.48
CA THR A 130 3.77 11.98 15.75
C THR A 130 3.34 11.05 16.90
N ASP A 131 3.84 11.26 18.10
CA ASP A 131 3.45 10.49 19.27
C ASP A 131 1.96 10.58 19.64
N ARG A 132 1.26 11.57 19.12
CA ARG A 132 -0.15 11.82 19.44
C ARG A 132 -1.07 11.76 18.25
N ASN A 133 -0.55 12.05 17.05
CA ASN A 133 -1.38 12.26 15.87
C ASN A 133 -0.75 11.65 14.61
N ALA A 134 -1.60 11.13 13.77
CA ALA A 134 -1.33 10.85 12.35
C ALA A 134 -1.98 11.96 11.53
N ILE A 135 -1.19 12.68 10.74
CA ILE A 135 -1.62 13.83 9.94
C ILE A 135 -1.53 13.45 8.48
N LEU A 136 -2.65 13.55 7.75
CA LEU A 136 -2.69 13.27 6.33
C LEU A 136 -2.28 14.50 5.51
N LYS A 137 -1.85 14.28 4.28
CA LYS A 137 -1.50 15.34 3.30
C LYS A 137 -2.66 16.28 3.04
N THR A 138 -3.88 15.79 3.19
CA THR A 138 -5.15 16.55 3.07
C THR A 138 -5.59 17.22 4.37
N ARG A 139 -4.73 17.20 5.40
CA ARG A 139 -4.90 17.90 6.70
C ARG A 139 -5.81 17.22 7.72
N GLU A 140 -6.39 16.06 7.44
CA GLU A 140 -7.06 15.29 8.49
C GLU A 140 -6.07 14.85 9.56
N VAL A 141 -6.56 14.84 10.81
CA VAL A 141 -5.77 14.50 11.98
C VAL A 141 -6.47 13.39 12.76
N PHE A 142 -5.80 12.27 12.92
CA PHE A 142 -6.27 11.14 13.72
C PHE A 142 -5.39 10.97 14.95
N SER A 143 -6.01 10.83 16.13
CA SER A 143 -5.28 10.50 17.36
C SER A 143 -4.65 9.13 17.25
N THR A 144 -3.38 8.99 17.66
CA THR A 144 -2.68 7.71 17.70
C THR A 144 -2.83 7.04 19.05
N SER A 145 -3.00 5.72 19.08
CA SER A 145 -3.01 4.93 20.32
C SER A 145 -1.59 4.67 20.82
N LYS A 146 -1.32 4.92 22.09
CA LYS A 146 0.01 4.73 22.70
C LYS A 146 0.61 3.34 22.44
N GLY A 147 -0.19 2.28 22.49
CA GLY A 147 0.28 0.91 22.27
C GLY A 147 0.66 0.58 20.82
N MET A 148 0.36 1.47 19.87
CA MET A 148 0.65 1.25 18.43
C MET A 148 1.79 2.15 17.92
N LEU A 149 2.26 3.09 18.71
CA LEU A 149 3.19 4.13 18.29
C LEU A 149 4.50 3.58 17.73
N ILE A 150 5.20 2.77 18.50
CA ILE A 150 6.52 2.25 18.11
C ILE A 150 6.42 1.46 16.81
N GLN A 151 5.43 0.55 16.73
CA GLN A 151 5.20 -0.26 15.54
C GLN A 151 4.86 0.60 14.33
N ASN A 152 3.98 1.58 14.48
CA ASN A 152 3.58 2.48 13.41
C ASN A 152 4.75 3.34 12.90
N HIS A 153 5.60 3.84 13.78
CA HIS A 153 6.80 4.59 13.37
C HIS A 153 7.76 3.72 12.57
N LEU A 154 8.03 2.48 13.02
CA LEU A 154 8.88 1.55 12.31
C LEU A 154 8.32 1.19 10.92
N GLU A 155 7.03 0.90 10.82
CA GLU A 155 6.36 0.59 9.57
C GLU A 155 6.38 1.79 8.60
N PHE A 156 6.17 3.00 9.10
CA PHE A 156 6.19 4.22 8.29
C PHE A 156 7.61 4.56 7.80
N GLU A 157 8.61 4.46 8.65
CA GLU A 157 10.02 4.64 8.27
C GLU A 157 10.46 3.62 7.21
N GLU A 158 10.07 2.37 7.37
CA GLU A 158 10.33 1.34 6.36
C GLU A 158 9.66 1.66 5.04
N PHE A 159 8.40 2.12 5.08
CA PHE A 159 7.68 2.58 3.90
C PHE A 159 8.43 3.73 3.19
N LEU A 160 8.84 4.78 3.93
CA LEU A 160 9.57 5.91 3.36
C LEU A 160 10.92 5.50 2.73
N ARG A 161 11.63 4.56 3.35
CA ARG A 161 12.88 4.01 2.77
C ARG A 161 12.64 3.30 1.44
N LYS A 162 11.53 2.57 1.32
CA LYS A 162 11.16 1.87 0.07
C LYS A 162 10.71 2.81 -1.03
N GLN A 163 10.20 4.00 -0.70
CA GLN A 163 9.82 5.03 -1.71
C GLN A 163 11.02 5.80 -2.25
N ARG A 164 12.13 5.86 -1.52
CA ARG A 164 13.36 6.57 -1.93
C ARG A 164 14.29 5.73 -2.82
N LYS A 165 14.01 4.44 -2.98
CA LYS A 165 14.70 3.53 -3.89
C LYS A 165 13.96 3.40 -5.22
#